data_a7600202089d4e1092dc7c67ab8b778f
#
_entry.id   a7600202089d4e1092dc7c67ab8b778f
#
_cell.length_a   1.000
_cell.length_b   1.000
_cell.length_c   1.000
_cell.angle_alpha   90.00
_cell.angle_beta   90.00
_cell.angle_gamma   90.00
#
_symmetry.space_group_name_H-M   'P 1'
#
loop_
_entity.id
_entity.type
_entity.pdbx_description
1 polymer ?
#
loop_
_entity_poly.entity_id
_entity_poly.type
_entity_poly.pdbx_seq_one_letter_code
_entity_poly.pdbx_strand_id
1 'polypeptide(L)'
;RVLALSAGDEVELFLNGQSLGKKPVGEELALTAVFQVLYQPGELKAVSYKGGAIQGECTLRTAGPVSALRVEASRLALSAGEQDLCILTADLVDEQGVMNLWEVKPVTVRVEGAGTLLGFGSGNPSCSGSYQDLCWDTFDGRVQAVVRAGKEPGPLTVTFSAPGCSDAQVTLLVNPSDFR
;
A
#
# COMPACT_ATOMS: atom_id res chain seq x y z
N ARG A 1 3.98 -20.65 9.53
CA ARG A 1 5.19 -20.10 10.13
C ARG A 1 5.11 -18.58 10.09
N VAL A 2 5.28 -17.92 11.24
CA VAL A 2 5.31 -16.46 11.39
C VAL A 2 6.71 -16.07 11.84
N LEU A 3 7.28 -15.06 11.19
CA LEU A 3 8.56 -14.45 11.54
C LEU A 3 8.28 -13.06 12.10
N ALA A 4 8.72 -12.80 13.32
CA ALA A 4 8.69 -11.47 13.91
C ALA A 4 10.13 -10.94 14.00
N LEU A 5 10.37 -9.79 13.41
CA LEU A 5 11.67 -9.10 13.42
C LEU A 5 11.60 -7.98 14.44
N SER A 6 12.56 -7.92 15.36
CA SER A 6 12.60 -6.89 16.40
C SER A 6 14.01 -6.64 16.92
N ALA A 7 14.33 -5.37 17.20
CA ALA A 7 15.53 -4.97 17.94
C ALA A 7 15.33 -4.96 19.48
N GLY A 8 14.20 -5.52 19.97
CA GLY A 8 13.93 -5.74 21.39
C GLY A 8 14.65 -6.97 21.95
N ASP A 9 14.26 -7.35 23.16
CA ASP A 9 14.79 -8.53 23.86
C ASP A 9 13.86 -9.74 23.66
N GLU A 10 12.54 -9.47 23.59
CA GLU A 10 11.48 -10.47 23.44
C GLU A 10 10.38 -10.00 22.51
N VAL A 11 9.69 -10.95 21.87
CA VAL A 11 8.45 -10.71 21.14
C VAL A 11 7.38 -11.67 21.65
N GLU A 12 6.20 -11.11 21.96
CA GLU A 12 4.98 -11.87 22.24
C GLU A 12 4.06 -11.83 21.01
N LEU A 13 3.55 -12.98 20.60
CA LEU A 13 2.62 -13.08 19.49
C LEU A 13 1.22 -13.37 20.01
N PHE A 14 0.23 -12.66 19.47
CA PHE A 14 -1.18 -12.85 19.78
C PHE A 14 -1.95 -13.22 18.52
N LEU A 15 -2.90 -14.15 18.64
CA LEU A 15 -3.88 -14.48 17.60
C LEU A 15 -5.27 -14.24 18.17
N ASN A 16 -6.02 -13.32 17.58
CA ASN A 16 -7.37 -12.95 18.03
C ASN A 16 -7.42 -12.60 19.53
N GLY A 17 -6.41 -11.87 20.02
CA GLY A 17 -6.28 -11.46 21.41
C GLY A 17 -5.72 -12.54 22.36
N GLN A 18 -5.58 -13.79 21.92
CA GLN A 18 -4.97 -14.84 22.72
C GLN A 18 -3.46 -14.89 22.52
N SER A 19 -2.69 -14.82 23.61
CA SER A 19 -1.24 -14.95 23.57
C SER A 19 -0.84 -16.37 23.13
N LEU A 20 0.07 -16.44 22.18
CA LEU A 20 0.75 -17.66 21.73
C LEU A 20 2.12 -17.81 22.39
N GLY A 21 2.42 -16.97 23.39
CA GLY A 21 3.64 -16.97 24.15
C GLY A 21 4.67 -15.96 23.69
N LYS A 22 5.72 -15.82 24.50
CA LYS A 22 6.87 -14.97 24.25
C LYS A 22 8.06 -15.77 23.73
N LYS A 23 8.86 -15.14 22.87
CA LYS A 23 10.13 -15.70 22.41
C LYS A 23 11.21 -14.64 22.45
N PRO A 24 12.45 -15.03 22.82
CA PRO A 24 13.56 -14.11 22.75
C PRO A 24 13.87 -13.73 21.31
N VAL A 25 14.37 -12.51 21.15
CA VAL A 25 14.99 -11.97 19.93
C VAL A 25 16.30 -11.29 20.36
N GLY A 26 17.14 -10.94 19.42
CA GLY A 26 18.41 -10.27 19.69
C GLY A 26 19.43 -10.56 18.60
N GLU A 27 20.59 -9.98 18.72
CA GLU A 27 21.65 -10.10 17.70
C GLU A 27 22.06 -11.57 17.47
N GLU A 28 22.17 -12.38 18.53
CA GLU A 28 22.52 -13.80 18.44
C GLU A 28 21.45 -14.62 17.71
N LEU A 29 20.21 -14.16 17.68
CA LEU A 29 19.08 -14.77 16.97
C LEU A 29 18.76 -14.06 15.66
N ALA A 30 19.71 -13.28 15.11
CA ALA A 30 19.51 -12.46 13.92
C ALA A 30 18.24 -11.59 14.00
N LEU A 31 17.94 -11.04 15.18
CA LEU A 31 16.78 -10.19 15.48
C LEU A 31 15.43 -10.84 15.13
N THR A 32 15.35 -12.18 15.13
CA THR A 32 14.19 -12.93 14.61
C THR A 32 13.61 -13.87 15.65
N ALA A 33 12.30 -13.79 15.89
CA ALA A 33 11.52 -14.81 16.58
C ALA A 33 10.64 -15.58 15.58
N VAL A 34 10.63 -16.92 15.67
CA VAL A 34 9.87 -17.80 14.79
C VAL A 34 8.75 -18.47 15.56
N PHE A 35 7.50 -18.29 15.10
CA PHE A 35 6.32 -18.93 15.67
C PHE A 35 5.71 -19.92 14.67
N GLN A 36 5.26 -21.07 15.16
CA GLN A 36 4.43 -22.01 14.40
C GLN A 36 2.98 -21.71 14.77
N VAL A 37 2.21 -21.20 13.81
CA VAL A 37 0.82 -20.78 14.03
C VAL A 37 -0.05 -21.44 12.98
N LEU A 38 -1.14 -22.06 13.39
CA LEU A 38 -2.20 -22.49 12.47
C LEU A 38 -2.96 -21.23 12.04
N TYR A 39 -3.18 -21.09 10.73
CA TYR A 39 -3.93 -19.95 10.21
C TYR A 39 -5.38 -19.97 10.74
N GLN A 40 -5.80 -18.84 11.26
CA GLN A 40 -7.18 -18.52 11.59
C GLN A 40 -7.46 -17.10 11.09
N PRO A 41 -8.64 -16.84 10.50
CA PRO A 41 -9.05 -15.48 10.17
C PRO A 41 -9.09 -14.59 11.42
N GLY A 42 -8.80 -13.31 11.24
CA GLY A 42 -8.84 -12.32 12.31
C GLY A 42 -7.57 -11.50 12.42
N GLU A 43 -7.11 -11.28 13.64
CA GLU A 43 -5.98 -10.41 13.94
C GLU A 43 -4.78 -11.21 14.46
N LEU A 44 -3.62 -10.99 13.84
CA LEU A 44 -2.32 -11.47 14.31
C LEU A 44 -1.51 -10.26 14.75
N LYS A 45 -1.20 -10.14 16.06
CA LYS A 45 -0.49 -9.02 16.65
C LYS A 45 0.82 -9.49 17.28
N ALA A 46 1.92 -8.83 16.95
CA ALA A 46 3.21 -9.01 17.60
C ALA A 46 3.52 -7.78 18.45
N VAL A 47 3.95 -8.01 19.69
CA VAL A 47 4.38 -6.96 20.63
C VAL A 47 5.84 -7.20 21.01
N SER A 48 6.68 -6.21 20.79
CA SER A 48 8.11 -6.23 21.11
C SER A 48 8.37 -5.57 22.46
N TYR A 49 9.24 -6.20 23.26
CA TYR A 49 9.65 -5.71 24.58
C TYR A 49 11.16 -5.48 24.61
N LYS A 50 11.58 -4.48 25.37
CA LYS A 50 12.97 -4.20 25.71
C LYS A 50 13.07 -3.79 27.17
N GLY A 51 13.89 -4.50 27.95
CA GLY A 51 13.98 -4.30 29.39
C GLY A 51 12.64 -4.47 30.11
N GLY A 52 11.74 -5.32 29.61
CA GLY A 52 10.39 -5.55 30.13
C GLY A 52 9.34 -4.51 29.72
N ALA A 53 9.72 -3.42 29.06
CA ALA A 53 8.78 -2.40 28.56
C ALA A 53 8.43 -2.64 27.10
N ILE A 54 7.19 -2.29 26.70
CA ILE A 54 6.75 -2.34 25.28
C ILE A 54 7.57 -1.34 24.48
N GLN A 55 8.22 -1.82 23.43
CA GLN A 55 9.01 -1.02 22.48
C GLN A 55 8.21 -0.69 21.22
N GLY A 56 7.34 -1.59 20.77
CA GLY A 56 6.53 -1.41 19.58
C GLY A 56 5.61 -2.59 19.34
N GLU A 57 4.70 -2.40 18.41
CA GLU A 57 3.75 -3.44 18.00
C GLU A 57 3.50 -3.40 16.49
N CYS A 58 3.13 -4.54 15.94
CA CYS A 58 2.72 -4.70 14.55
C CYS A 58 1.51 -5.62 14.49
N THR A 59 0.53 -5.24 13.67
CA THR A 59 -0.73 -5.99 13.54
C THR A 59 -1.00 -6.30 12.07
N LEU A 60 -1.34 -7.56 11.80
CA LEU A 60 -1.85 -8.04 10.52
C LEU A 60 -3.31 -8.46 10.71
N ARG A 61 -4.15 -8.13 9.75
CA ARG A 61 -5.57 -8.52 9.76
C ARG A 61 -5.92 -9.28 8.50
N THR A 62 -6.77 -10.28 8.64
CA THR A 62 -7.36 -10.97 7.50
C THR A 62 -8.36 -10.02 6.85
N ALA A 63 -8.18 -9.75 5.56
CA ALA A 63 -9.12 -8.94 4.80
C ALA A 63 -10.40 -9.72 4.50
N GLY A 64 -11.52 -9.01 4.51
CA GLY A 64 -12.79 -9.45 3.97
C GLY A 64 -12.85 -9.33 2.44
N PRO A 65 -14.06 -9.52 1.84
CA PRO A 65 -14.28 -9.28 0.41
C PRO A 65 -13.94 -7.83 0.03
N VAL A 66 -13.39 -7.65 -1.16
CA VAL A 66 -13.08 -6.32 -1.69
C VAL A 66 -14.36 -5.50 -1.88
N SER A 67 -14.38 -4.29 -1.34
CA SER A 67 -15.50 -3.34 -1.43
C SER A 67 -15.10 -2.00 -2.05
N ALA A 68 -13.83 -1.61 -1.99
CA ALA A 68 -13.36 -0.31 -2.44
C ALA A 68 -11.92 -0.33 -2.95
N LEU A 69 -11.56 0.77 -3.63
CA LEU A 69 -10.18 1.16 -3.90
C LEU A 69 -9.77 2.22 -2.87
N ARG A 70 -8.57 2.06 -2.29
CA ARG A 70 -7.90 3.10 -1.50
C ARG A 70 -6.72 3.63 -2.29
N VAL A 71 -6.64 4.95 -2.46
CA VAL A 71 -5.56 5.59 -3.21
C VAL A 71 -4.70 6.43 -2.29
N GLU A 72 -3.39 6.25 -2.40
CA GLU A 72 -2.38 7.06 -1.73
C GLU A 72 -1.48 7.72 -2.77
N ALA A 73 -1.24 9.02 -2.59
CA ALA A 73 -0.33 9.79 -3.43
C ALA A 73 0.97 10.09 -2.65
N SER A 74 2.13 9.93 -3.31
CA SER A 74 3.43 10.23 -2.69
C SER A 74 3.58 11.70 -2.29
N ARG A 75 2.83 12.58 -2.93
CA ARG A 75 2.71 14.02 -2.62
C ARG A 75 1.40 14.57 -3.20
N LEU A 76 0.89 15.66 -2.64
CA LEU A 76 -0.34 16.32 -3.10
C LEU A 76 -0.09 17.61 -3.88
N ALA A 77 1.15 18.10 -3.90
CA ALA A 77 1.55 19.29 -4.63
C ALA A 77 2.73 18.99 -5.55
N LEU A 78 2.66 19.53 -6.76
CA LEU A 78 3.67 19.42 -7.81
C LEU A 78 4.00 20.84 -8.32
N SER A 79 5.16 20.99 -8.95
CA SER A 79 5.55 22.22 -9.65
C SER A 79 5.31 22.08 -11.15
N ALA A 80 4.72 23.11 -11.78
CA ALA A 80 4.57 23.16 -13.23
C ALA A 80 5.94 23.13 -13.94
N GLY A 81 5.98 22.71 -15.21
CA GLY A 81 7.21 22.66 -15.99
C GLY A 81 7.63 21.29 -16.46
N GLU A 82 6.74 20.29 -16.38
CA GLU A 82 6.94 18.92 -16.91
C GLU A 82 8.11 18.14 -16.30
N GLN A 83 8.61 18.56 -15.12
CA GLN A 83 9.71 17.88 -14.42
C GLN A 83 9.24 17.10 -13.19
N ASP A 84 8.20 17.60 -12.52
CA ASP A 84 7.77 17.06 -11.23
C ASP A 84 6.79 15.88 -11.39
N LEU A 85 6.96 14.87 -10.55
CA LEU A 85 6.26 13.59 -10.62
C LEU A 85 5.51 13.28 -9.33
N CYS A 86 4.39 12.56 -9.44
CA CYS A 86 3.73 11.91 -8.32
C CYS A 86 3.50 10.43 -8.65
N ILE A 87 3.79 9.58 -7.67
CA ILE A 87 3.41 8.17 -7.68
C ILE A 87 2.12 8.02 -6.89
N LEU A 88 1.12 7.42 -7.52
CA LEU A 88 -0.14 7.06 -6.88
C LEU A 88 -0.21 5.55 -6.78
N THR A 89 -0.57 5.05 -5.61
CA THR A 89 -0.79 3.62 -5.36
C THR A 89 -2.27 3.41 -5.09
N ALA A 90 -2.89 2.48 -5.81
CA ALA A 90 -4.28 2.07 -5.58
C ALA A 90 -4.32 0.63 -5.07
N ASP A 91 -4.91 0.45 -3.89
CA ASP A 91 -5.04 -0.82 -3.18
C ASP A 91 -6.51 -1.28 -3.18
N LEU A 92 -6.74 -2.58 -3.41
CA LEU A 92 -8.02 -3.22 -3.13
C LEU A 92 -8.18 -3.35 -1.62
N VAL A 93 -9.28 -2.84 -1.07
CA VAL A 93 -9.56 -2.90 0.37
C VAL A 93 -10.97 -3.42 0.64
N ASP A 94 -11.14 -4.02 1.83
CA ASP A 94 -12.45 -4.40 2.34
C ASP A 94 -13.18 -3.20 3.02
N GLU A 95 -14.37 -3.43 3.58
CA GLU A 95 -15.16 -2.41 4.26
C GLU A 95 -14.47 -1.78 5.48
N GLN A 96 -13.50 -2.48 6.09
CA GLN A 96 -12.70 -1.99 7.21
C GLN A 96 -11.41 -1.30 6.76
N GLY A 97 -11.17 -1.21 5.45
CA GLY A 97 -9.96 -0.64 4.87
C GLY A 97 -8.75 -1.56 4.94
N VAL A 98 -8.94 -2.85 5.23
CA VAL A 98 -7.85 -3.85 5.21
C VAL A 98 -7.57 -4.24 3.78
N MET A 99 -6.29 -4.19 3.38
CA MET A 99 -5.85 -4.53 2.02
C MET A 99 -6.07 -6.02 1.74
N ASN A 100 -6.77 -6.31 0.65
CA ASN A 100 -6.98 -7.67 0.16
C ASN A 100 -5.91 -8.01 -0.88
N LEU A 101 -5.03 -8.96 -0.53
CA LEU A 101 -3.90 -9.38 -1.37
C LEU A 101 -4.26 -10.50 -2.37
N TRP A 102 -5.45 -11.09 -2.22
CA TRP A 102 -5.80 -12.33 -2.92
C TRP A 102 -6.70 -12.11 -4.13
N GLU A 103 -7.58 -11.10 -4.07
CA GLU A 103 -8.44 -10.78 -5.20
C GLU A 103 -7.65 -10.06 -6.29
N VAL A 104 -7.90 -10.47 -7.53
CA VAL A 104 -7.39 -9.81 -8.72
C VAL A 104 -8.55 -9.11 -9.41
N LYS A 105 -8.42 -7.81 -9.64
CA LYS A 105 -9.41 -7.01 -10.36
C LYS A 105 -8.73 -6.16 -11.43
N PRO A 106 -9.35 -6.02 -12.62
CA PRO A 106 -8.92 -5.02 -13.59
C PRO A 106 -9.22 -3.63 -13.03
N VAL A 107 -8.20 -2.79 -12.96
CA VAL A 107 -8.30 -1.39 -12.55
C VAL A 107 -8.02 -0.51 -13.75
N THR A 108 -8.90 0.47 -14.00
CA THR A 108 -8.69 1.51 -15.00
C THR A 108 -8.23 2.80 -14.34
N VAL A 109 -7.36 3.55 -15.02
CA VAL A 109 -6.91 4.87 -14.58
C VAL A 109 -7.33 5.94 -15.57
N ARG A 110 -7.79 7.09 -15.06
CA ARG A 110 -8.10 8.30 -15.84
C ARG A 110 -7.40 9.50 -15.20
N VAL A 111 -6.75 10.31 -16.03
CA VAL A 111 -6.02 11.51 -15.62
C VAL A 111 -6.58 12.71 -16.35
N GLU A 112 -6.91 13.79 -15.62
CA GLU A 112 -7.53 15.00 -16.16
C GLU A 112 -6.89 16.25 -15.52
N GLY A 113 -6.77 17.33 -16.28
CA GLY A 113 -6.28 18.63 -15.80
C GLY A 113 -4.81 18.89 -16.09
N ALA A 114 -4.10 19.48 -15.13
CA ALA A 114 -2.76 20.06 -15.31
C ALA A 114 -1.63 19.02 -15.28
N GLY A 115 -1.76 17.90 -16.01
CA GLY A 115 -0.70 16.89 -16.07
C GLY A 115 -1.03 15.73 -16.99
N THR A 116 -0.15 14.74 -17.03
CA THR A 116 -0.26 13.56 -17.89
C THR A 116 0.11 12.29 -17.15
N LEU A 117 -0.50 11.16 -17.56
CA LEU A 117 -0.06 9.83 -17.14
C LEU A 117 1.24 9.47 -17.86
N LEU A 118 2.26 9.07 -17.11
CA LEU A 118 3.51 8.56 -17.68
C LEU A 118 3.54 7.05 -17.76
N GLY A 119 2.91 6.38 -16.80
CA GLY A 119 2.83 4.93 -16.78
C GLY A 119 1.84 4.44 -15.75
N PHE A 120 1.26 3.29 -16.03
CA PHE A 120 0.32 2.60 -15.16
C PHE A 120 0.56 1.10 -15.22
N GLY A 121 0.48 0.41 -14.10
CA GLY A 121 0.70 -1.03 -14.08
C GLY A 121 0.68 -1.62 -12.68
N SER A 122 0.96 -2.91 -12.60
CA SER A 122 1.14 -3.65 -11.36
C SER A 122 2.57 -4.21 -11.24
N GLY A 123 2.91 -4.71 -10.05
CA GLY A 123 4.21 -5.32 -9.76
C GLY A 123 4.35 -6.78 -10.26
N ASN A 124 3.45 -7.26 -11.10
CA ASN A 124 3.48 -8.64 -11.61
C ASN A 124 4.68 -8.85 -12.55
N PRO A 125 5.69 -9.66 -12.17
CA PRO A 125 6.88 -9.86 -13.00
C PRO A 125 6.62 -10.70 -14.26
N SER A 126 5.46 -11.36 -14.33
CA SER A 126 5.08 -12.26 -15.43
C SER A 126 4.07 -11.63 -16.40
N CYS A 127 3.80 -10.34 -16.29
CA CYS A 127 2.88 -9.67 -17.21
C CYS A 127 3.59 -9.25 -18.50
N SER A 128 2.82 -9.22 -19.60
CA SER A 128 3.27 -8.81 -20.95
C SER A 128 2.62 -7.51 -21.43
N GLY A 129 1.88 -6.80 -20.57
CA GLY A 129 1.20 -5.54 -20.90
C GLY A 129 2.19 -4.36 -21.05
N SER A 130 1.69 -3.29 -21.62
CA SER A 130 2.43 -2.03 -21.74
C SER A 130 2.07 -1.10 -20.60
N TYR A 131 3.04 -0.50 -19.94
CA TYR A 131 2.79 0.54 -18.93
C TYR A 131 2.11 1.81 -19.49
N GLN A 132 1.85 1.86 -20.79
CA GLN A 132 1.01 2.88 -21.44
C GLN A 132 -0.47 2.47 -21.51
N ASP A 133 -0.81 1.23 -21.16
CA ASP A 133 -2.19 0.78 -21.11
C ASP A 133 -2.90 1.44 -19.91
N LEU A 134 -4.19 1.74 -20.09
CA LEU A 134 -5.00 2.42 -19.08
C LEU A 134 -5.77 1.44 -18.18
N CYS A 135 -5.60 0.15 -18.39
CA CYS A 135 -6.23 -0.91 -17.59
C CYS A 135 -5.19 -1.98 -17.26
N TRP A 136 -5.10 -2.34 -15.98
CA TRP A 136 -4.21 -3.37 -15.47
C TRP A 136 -4.88 -4.17 -14.37
N ASP A 137 -4.60 -5.48 -14.35
CA ASP A 137 -4.97 -6.33 -13.23
C ASP A 137 -4.10 -6.02 -12.02
N THR A 138 -4.72 -6.00 -10.84
CA THR A 138 -3.97 -5.89 -9.58
C THR A 138 -3.06 -7.09 -9.38
N PHE A 139 -1.91 -6.86 -8.76
CA PHE A 139 -1.00 -7.88 -8.27
C PHE A 139 -0.78 -7.65 -6.77
N ASP A 140 -0.99 -8.70 -5.96
CA ASP A 140 -1.05 -8.58 -4.51
C ASP A 140 -1.97 -7.43 -4.06
N GLY A 141 -3.16 -7.31 -4.72
CA GLY A 141 -4.16 -6.31 -4.43
C GLY A 141 -3.83 -4.87 -4.85
N ARG A 142 -2.80 -4.63 -5.67
CA ARG A 142 -2.23 -3.30 -5.92
C ARG A 142 -1.96 -3.01 -7.39
N VAL A 143 -2.16 -1.74 -7.77
CA VAL A 143 -1.62 -1.12 -8.99
C VAL A 143 -0.98 0.23 -8.66
N GLN A 144 -0.12 0.72 -9.55
CA GLN A 144 0.52 2.03 -9.42
C GLN A 144 0.41 2.84 -10.71
N ALA A 145 0.19 4.15 -10.55
CA ALA A 145 0.27 5.13 -11.62
C ALA A 145 1.36 6.15 -11.33
N VAL A 146 2.07 6.56 -12.36
CA VAL A 146 3.01 7.69 -12.31
C VAL A 146 2.43 8.80 -13.17
N VAL A 147 2.19 9.97 -12.56
CA VAL A 147 1.74 11.17 -13.26
C VAL A 147 2.81 12.25 -13.22
N ARG A 148 2.84 13.08 -14.25
CA ARG A 148 3.75 14.20 -14.41
C ARG A 148 2.96 15.49 -14.47
N ALA A 149 3.44 16.52 -13.75
CA ALA A 149 2.92 17.87 -13.86
C ALA A 149 2.99 18.40 -15.31
N GLY A 150 2.00 19.13 -15.72
CA GLY A 150 1.98 19.84 -17.00
C GLY A 150 2.81 21.12 -16.97
N LYS A 151 2.76 21.88 -18.07
CA LYS A 151 3.42 23.19 -18.19
C LYS A 151 2.72 24.25 -17.37
N GLU A 152 1.39 24.19 -17.34
CA GLU A 152 0.56 25.20 -16.70
C GLU A 152 0.12 24.73 -15.30
N PRO A 153 0.05 25.64 -14.32
CA PRO A 153 -0.48 25.34 -13.01
C PRO A 153 -1.99 25.05 -13.07
N GLY A 154 -2.47 24.26 -12.11
CA GLY A 154 -3.89 23.93 -12.00
C GLY A 154 -4.12 22.60 -11.26
N PRO A 155 -5.37 22.18 -11.11
CA PRO A 155 -5.70 20.87 -10.55
C PRO A 155 -5.35 19.75 -11.53
N LEU A 156 -4.82 18.65 -10.99
CA LEU A 156 -4.55 17.39 -11.68
C LEU A 156 -5.32 16.30 -10.96
N THR A 157 -6.35 15.76 -11.58
CA THR A 157 -7.22 14.75 -11.00
C THR A 157 -6.92 13.38 -11.58
N VAL A 158 -6.73 12.40 -10.70
CA VAL A 158 -6.50 10.99 -11.05
C VAL A 158 -7.61 10.16 -10.45
N THR A 159 -8.32 9.41 -11.29
CA THR A 159 -9.41 8.52 -10.89
C THR A 159 -9.05 7.08 -11.21
N PHE A 160 -9.26 6.20 -10.25
CA PHE A 160 -9.13 4.75 -10.41
C PHE A 160 -10.50 4.11 -10.25
N SER A 161 -10.82 3.17 -11.14
CA SER A 161 -12.10 2.46 -11.15
C SER A 161 -11.87 0.95 -11.29
N ALA A 162 -12.63 0.15 -10.55
CA ALA A 162 -12.61 -1.32 -10.63
C ALA A 162 -14.02 -1.90 -10.52
N PRO A 163 -14.33 -3.03 -11.17
CA PRO A 163 -15.64 -3.66 -11.09
C PRO A 163 -16.03 -4.00 -9.64
N GLY A 164 -17.23 -3.54 -9.24
CA GLY A 164 -17.79 -3.79 -7.90
C GLY A 164 -17.14 -2.97 -6.79
N CYS A 165 -16.33 -1.96 -7.11
CA CYS A 165 -15.77 -1.00 -6.17
C CYS A 165 -16.30 0.41 -6.46
N SER A 166 -16.34 1.25 -5.44
CA SER A 166 -16.49 2.69 -5.65
C SER A 166 -15.22 3.25 -6.31
N ASP A 167 -15.38 4.21 -7.20
CA ASP A 167 -14.26 4.95 -7.77
C ASP A 167 -13.47 5.65 -6.67
N ALA A 168 -12.14 5.62 -6.80
CA ALA A 168 -11.26 6.35 -5.91
C ALA A 168 -10.56 7.49 -6.68
N GLN A 169 -10.60 8.70 -6.12
CA GLN A 169 -10.11 9.90 -6.78
C GLN A 169 -9.16 10.67 -5.87
N VAL A 170 -8.08 11.16 -6.47
CA VAL A 170 -7.14 12.09 -5.82
C VAL A 170 -6.94 13.30 -6.72
N THR A 171 -7.01 14.48 -6.14
CA THR A 171 -6.67 15.74 -6.83
C THR A 171 -5.35 16.27 -6.28
N LEU A 172 -4.37 16.43 -7.16
CA LEU A 172 -3.08 17.05 -6.91
C LEU A 172 -3.15 18.51 -7.33
N LEU A 173 -2.40 19.38 -6.66
CA LEU A 173 -2.27 20.78 -7.04
C LEU A 173 -0.94 20.98 -7.77
N VAL A 174 -1.00 21.37 -9.04
CA VAL A 174 0.17 21.81 -9.79
C VAL A 174 0.33 23.32 -9.57
N ASN A 175 1.36 23.70 -8.83
CA ASN A 175 1.69 25.09 -8.51
C ASN A 175 2.53 25.72 -9.64
N PRO A 176 2.56 27.06 -9.74
CA PRO A 176 3.52 27.74 -10.62
C PRO A 176 4.95 27.28 -10.33
N SER A 177 5.77 27.15 -11.38
CA SER A 177 7.20 26.84 -11.21
C SER A 177 7.94 28.06 -10.66
N ASP A 178 8.74 27.87 -9.62
CA ASP A 178 9.63 28.89 -9.08
C ASP A 178 10.88 29.09 -9.96
N PHE A 179 11.07 28.23 -10.96
CA PHE A 179 12.17 28.34 -11.92
C PHE A 179 11.74 29.23 -13.09
N ARG A 180 12.26 30.46 -13.13
CA ARG A 180 12.30 31.33 -14.31
C ARG A 180 13.57 31.09 -15.10
#